data_7ebcba5c2952acc55832a55de9024d66
#
_entry.id   7ebcba5c2952acc55832a55de9024d66
#
_cell.length_a   1.000
_cell.length_b   1.000
_cell.length_c   1.000
_cell.angle_alpha   90.00
_cell.angle_beta   90.00
_cell.angle_gamma   90.00
#
_symmetry.space_group_name_H-M   'P 1'
#
loop_
_entity.id
_entity.type
_entity.pdbx_description
1 polymer ?
#
loop_
_entity_poly.entity_id
_entity_poly.type
_entity_poly.pdbx_seq_one_letter_code
_entity_poly.pdbx_strand_id
1 'polypeptide(L)'
;MDSKIRDVPLDYKPNLDWIDEIVRPKKARPNTDTYDAKLLIRFNNFAQSSTPSKFACDETKIPVVIKNIGQMKCTHLKNALAYALKNTDSKLAYTQWFDQIKLEDILEDWAQDFDVLKDCNEAMHLVFSLKDKPDSTTMHGLLHATFETLRTCMPDYKFALVPHSHQQHAHVHVFINKTNQITRKRLRFAKRTDCKEFFHDLREEFSYHVNAYLQTP
;
A
#
# COMPACT_ATOMS: atom_id res chain seq x y z
N MET A 1 21.98 29.36 -1.69
CA MET A 1 22.02 28.67 -0.38
C MET A 1 21.69 27.21 -0.66
N ASP A 2 22.74 26.39 -0.76
CA ASP A 2 22.62 24.98 -1.15
C ASP A 2 22.02 24.18 -0.01
N SER A 3 20.80 23.70 -0.20
CA SER A 3 20.20 22.71 0.69
C SER A 3 20.85 21.35 0.41
N LYS A 4 21.82 20.97 1.23
CA LYS A 4 22.41 19.63 1.25
C LYS A 4 21.30 18.61 1.56
N ILE A 5 20.76 17.99 0.51
CA ILE A 5 20.04 16.74 0.64
C ILE A 5 21.10 15.73 1.12
N ARG A 6 20.99 15.30 2.37
CA ARG A 6 21.85 14.24 2.90
C ARG A 6 21.54 12.96 2.15
N ASP A 7 22.51 12.48 1.39
CA ASP A 7 22.47 11.17 0.76
C ASP A 7 22.27 10.13 1.85
N VAL A 8 21.10 9.52 1.86
CA VAL A 8 20.83 8.33 2.68
C VAL A 8 21.57 7.18 2.00
N PRO A 9 22.36 6.37 2.74
CA PRO A 9 23.12 5.26 2.16
C PRO A 9 22.22 4.35 1.34
N LEU A 10 22.69 3.98 0.15
CA LEU A 10 22.03 3.07 -0.81
C LEU A 10 21.84 1.63 -0.25
N ASP A 11 22.31 1.35 0.93
CA ASP A 11 22.26 0.04 1.60
C ASP A 11 20.99 -0.20 2.44
N TYR A 12 19.97 0.65 2.33
CA TYR A 12 18.68 0.30 2.88
C TYR A 12 18.08 -0.84 2.04
N LYS A 13 18.40 -2.07 2.40
CA LYS A 13 17.65 -3.26 2.00
C LYS A 13 16.43 -3.33 2.93
N PRO A 14 15.23 -2.97 2.50
CA PRO A 14 14.04 -3.35 3.23
C PRO A 14 14.08 -4.88 3.26
N ASN A 15 14.02 -5.46 4.45
CA ASN A 15 13.99 -6.91 4.60
C ASN A 15 12.76 -7.44 3.87
N LEU A 16 12.97 -8.00 2.69
CA LEU A 16 11.92 -8.51 1.79
C LEU A 16 11.44 -9.89 2.15
N ASP A 17 12.09 -10.53 3.13
CA ASP A 17 11.64 -11.80 3.68
C ASP A 17 10.23 -11.69 4.28
N TRP A 18 9.70 -10.46 4.42
CA TRP A 18 8.34 -10.22 4.91
C TRP A 18 7.24 -10.76 3.98
N ILE A 19 7.52 -10.93 2.69
CA ILE A 19 6.55 -11.55 1.77
C ILE A 19 6.49 -13.05 2.02
N ASP A 20 7.62 -13.68 2.32
CA ASP A 20 7.66 -15.07 2.77
C ASP A 20 7.13 -15.24 4.20
N GLU A 21 7.25 -14.22 5.06
CA GLU A 21 6.65 -14.18 6.40
C GLU A 21 5.12 -14.03 6.38
N ILE A 22 4.52 -13.50 5.32
CA ILE A 22 3.06 -13.55 5.13
C ILE A 22 2.56 -15.01 5.12
N VAL A 23 3.39 -15.93 4.63
CA VAL A 23 3.06 -17.37 4.50
C VAL A 23 3.48 -18.17 5.74
N ARG A 24 4.45 -17.67 6.55
CA ARG A 24 4.95 -18.37 7.74
C ARG A 24 5.28 -17.38 8.86
N PRO A 25 4.38 -17.14 9.81
CA PRO A 25 4.69 -16.30 10.96
C PRO A 25 5.73 -17.04 11.85
N LYS A 26 7.01 -16.80 11.64
CA LYS A 26 8.01 -17.15 12.63
C LYS A 26 7.90 -16.17 13.79
N LYS A 27 7.79 -16.68 15.02
CA LYS A 27 7.89 -15.88 16.25
C LYS A 27 9.32 -15.28 16.34
N ALA A 28 9.54 -14.17 15.66
CA ALA A 28 10.74 -13.38 15.85
C ALA A 28 10.61 -12.63 17.17
N ARG A 29 11.59 -12.78 18.06
CA ARG A 29 11.70 -11.93 19.24
C ARG A 29 12.04 -10.52 18.74
N PRO A 30 11.27 -9.49 19.09
CA PRO A 30 11.54 -8.15 18.61
C PRO A 30 12.83 -7.62 19.21
N ASN A 31 13.74 -7.18 18.35
CA ASN A 31 14.82 -6.30 18.79
C ASN A 31 14.17 -4.92 19.01
N THR A 32 14.14 -4.45 20.27
CA THR A 32 13.20 -3.45 20.76
C THR A 32 13.61 -2.00 20.50
N ASP A 33 14.65 -1.75 19.72
CA ASP A 33 15.29 -0.43 19.72
C ASP A 33 14.95 0.48 18.53
N THR A 34 14.08 0.06 17.63
CA THR A 34 13.60 0.95 16.57
C THR A 34 12.09 1.21 16.67
N TYR A 35 11.72 2.49 16.67
CA TYR A 35 10.34 2.97 16.72
C TYR A 35 9.47 2.31 15.62
N ASP A 36 10.07 2.02 14.48
CA ASP A 36 9.42 1.38 13.33
C ASP A 36 9.04 -0.09 13.59
N ALA A 37 9.87 -0.84 14.34
CA ALA A 37 9.55 -2.22 14.72
C ALA A 37 8.33 -2.30 15.65
N LYS A 38 8.17 -1.33 16.57
CA LYS A 38 6.99 -1.26 17.46
C LYS A 38 5.71 -0.91 16.72
N LEU A 39 5.81 -0.11 15.68
CA LEU A 39 4.66 0.24 14.83
C LEU A 39 4.23 -0.97 13.98
N LEU A 40 5.18 -1.67 13.37
CA LEU A 40 4.95 -2.89 12.58
C LEU A 40 4.29 -4.00 13.42
N ILE A 41 4.77 -4.20 14.66
CA ILE A 41 4.19 -5.18 15.58
C ILE A 41 2.76 -4.81 15.97
N ARG A 42 2.48 -3.53 16.23
CA ARG A 42 1.12 -3.07 16.54
C ARG A 42 0.17 -3.29 15.37
N PHE A 43 0.59 -3.03 14.13
CA PHE A 43 -0.22 -3.23 12.94
C PHE A 43 -0.36 -4.71 12.55
N ASN A 44 0.69 -5.53 12.70
CA ASN A 44 0.59 -6.97 12.49
C ASN A 44 -0.37 -7.65 13.49
N ASN A 45 -0.31 -7.27 14.77
CA ASN A 45 -1.27 -7.75 15.77
C ASN A 45 -2.70 -7.28 15.48
N PHE A 46 -2.86 -6.11 14.87
CA PHE A 46 -4.16 -5.60 14.44
C PHE A 46 -4.72 -6.38 13.24
N ALA A 47 -3.89 -6.67 12.23
CA ALA A 47 -4.28 -7.46 11.07
C ALA A 47 -4.58 -8.93 11.44
N GLN A 48 -3.89 -9.50 12.44
CA GLN A 48 -4.12 -10.87 12.91
C GLN A 48 -5.30 -10.97 13.89
N SER A 49 -5.69 -9.90 14.56
CA SER A 49 -6.84 -9.90 15.48
C SER A 49 -8.20 -9.70 14.80
N SER A 50 -8.21 -9.42 13.51
CA SER A 50 -9.41 -9.56 12.71
C SER A 50 -9.63 -11.04 12.43
N THR A 51 -10.22 -11.77 13.40
CA THR A 51 -10.92 -13.01 13.11
C THR A 51 -11.81 -12.75 11.90
N PRO A 52 -11.74 -13.57 10.83
CA PRO A 52 -12.72 -13.46 9.77
C PRO A 52 -14.09 -13.57 10.44
N SER A 53 -14.89 -12.53 10.32
CA SER A 53 -16.28 -12.63 10.74
C SER A 53 -16.83 -13.86 10.02
N LYS A 54 -17.50 -14.74 10.75
CA LYS A 54 -18.24 -15.88 10.22
C LYS A 54 -19.49 -15.37 9.47
N PHE A 55 -19.28 -14.49 8.50
CA PHE A 55 -20.24 -14.32 7.43
C PHE A 55 -20.05 -15.52 6.52
N ALA A 56 -21.14 -16.21 6.19
CA ALA A 56 -21.15 -17.33 5.29
C ALA A 56 -20.25 -16.99 4.11
N CYS A 57 -19.14 -17.73 3.97
CA CYS A 57 -18.27 -17.63 2.82
C CYS A 57 -19.15 -17.99 1.63
N ASP A 58 -19.50 -17.00 0.85
CA ASP A 58 -19.99 -17.23 -0.49
C ASP A 58 -18.80 -17.86 -1.22
N GLU A 59 -18.87 -19.17 -1.46
CA GLU A 59 -17.78 -19.97 -2.03
C GLU A 59 -17.37 -19.48 -3.43
N THR A 60 -18.14 -18.54 -3.99
CA THR A 60 -17.91 -17.92 -5.29
C THR A 60 -16.95 -16.72 -5.24
N LYS A 61 -16.64 -16.17 -4.06
CA LYS A 61 -15.80 -14.95 -3.97
C LYS A 61 -14.32 -15.27 -4.01
N ILE A 62 -13.59 -14.53 -4.86
CA ILE A 62 -12.13 -14.60 -4.92
C ILE A 62 -11.54 -14.04 -3.60
N PRO A 63 -10.66 -14.80 -2.90
CA PRO A 63 -10.04 -14.33 -1.67
C PRO A 63 -9.12 -13.14 -1.91
N VAL A 64 -9.37 -12.02 -1.25
CA VAL A 64 -8.59 -10.78 -1.35
C VAL A 64 -7.84 -10.49 -0.06
N VAL A 65 -6.67 -9.87 -0.20
CA VAL A 65 -5.83 -9.45 0.92
C VAL A 65 -5.41 -8.00 0.75
N ILE A 66 -5.68 -7.16 1.75
CA ILE A 66 -5.08 -5.82 1.88
C ILE A 66 -4.18 -5.83 3.11
N LYS A 67 -2.90 -5.53 2.89
CA LYS A 67 -1.90 -5.44 3.94
C LYS A 67 -1.41 -4.00 4.07
N ASN A 68 -1.42 -3.48 5.30
CA ASN A 68 -0.78 -2.21 5.62
C ASN A 68 0.69 -2.47 5.95
N ILE A 69 1.59 -1.98 5.09
CA ILE A 69 3.04 -2.11 5.26
C ILE A 69 3.54 -1.09 6.26
N GLY A 70 2.94 0.11 6.25
CA GLY A 70 3.28 1.14 7.20
C GLY A 70 2.94 2.54 6.72
N GLN A 71 3.25 3.48 7.60
CA GLN A 71 3.18 4.90 7.29
C GLN A 71 4.60 5.44 7.23
N MET A 72 4.86 6.34 6.31
CA MET A 72 6.20 6.82 6.04
C MET A 72 6.29 8.34 5.92
N LYS A 73 7.46 8.86 6.27
CA LYS A 73 7.84 10.24 6.04
C LYS A 73 8.19 10.45 4.57
N CYS A 74 8.18 11.69 4.09
CA CYS A 74 8.56 12.02 2.72
C CYS A 74 9.97 11.50 2.34
N THR A 75 10.91 11.52 3.28
CA THR A 75 12.28 11.01 3.07
C THR A 75 12.34 9.51 2.78
N HIS A 76 11.44 8.72 3.35
CA HIS A 76 11.37 7.27 3.14
C HIS A 76 10.53 6.90 1.91
N LEU A 77 9.59 7.76 1.50
CA LEU A 77 8.71 7.54 0.36
C LEU A 77 9.50 7.32 -0.94
N LYS A 78 10.52 8.17 -1.19
CA LYS A 78 11.40 8.03 -2.37
C LYS A 78 12.02 6.63 -2.46
N ASN A 79 12.60 6.16 -1.35
CA ASN A 79 13.27 4.86 -1.32
C ASN A 79 12.28 3.70 -1.50
N ALA A 80 11.11 3.79 -0.86
CA ALA A 80 10.07 2.78 -0.97
C ALA A 80 9.48 2.70 -2.39
N LEU A 81 9.20 3.84 -3.02
CA LEU A 81 8.76 3.91 -4.41
C LEU A 81 9.83 3.40 -5.39
N ALA A 82 11.07 3.87 -5.23
CA ALA A 82 12.19 3.44 -6.08
C ALA A 82 12.39 1.93 -6.00
N TYR A 83 12.27 1.37 -4.80
CA TYR A 83 12.37 -0.06 -4.58
C TYR A 83 11.22 -0.82 -5.27
N ALA A 84 9.97 -0.39 -5.10
CA ALA A 84 8.83 -1.01 -5.76
C ALA A 84 8.98 -0.94 -7.29
N LEU A 85 9.32 0.22 -7.84
CA LEU A 85 9.49 0.42 -9.28
C LEU A 85 10.67 -0.35 -9.88
N LYS A 86 11.73 -0.60 -9.11
CA LYS A 86 12.89 -1.39 -9.59
C LYS A 86 12.47 -2.79 -10.05
N ASN A 87 11.44 -3.34 -9.45
CA ASN A 87 10.95 -4.69 -9.68
C ASN A 87 9.79 -4.75 -10.69
N THR A 88 9.55 -3.68 -11.44
CA THR A 88 8.57 -3.65 -12.53
C THR A 88 9.27 -3.54 -13.88
N ASP A 89 8.67 -4.09 -14.91
CA ASP A 89 9.24 -4.06 -16.27
C ASP A 89 9.25 -2.63 -16.83
N SER A 90 8.16 -1.88 -16.63
CA SER A 90 8.00 -0.51 -17.14
C SER A 90 8.75 0.54 -16.34
N LYS A 91 9.07 0.26 -15.06
CA LYS A 91 9.58 1.26 -14.07
C LYS A 91 8.68 2.49 -13.93
N LEU A 92 7.40 2.32 -14.22
CA LEU A 92 6.37 3.35 -14.13
C LEU A 92 5.30 2.91 -13.11
N ALA A 93 4.75 3.89 -12.39
CA ALA A 93 3.57 3.71 -11.55
C ALA A 93 2.31 4.22 -12.26
N TYR A 94 1.13 3.80 -11.80
CA TYR A 94 -0.14 4.36 -12.23
C TYR A 94 -0.65 5.36 -11.18
N THR A 95 -1.12 6.50 -11.65
CA THR A 95 -1.68 7.57 -10.80
C THR A 95 -3.17 7.36 -10.50
N GLN A 96 -3.76 8.30 -9.73
CA GLN A 96 -5.21 8.40 -9.51
C GLN A 96 -6.02 8.69 -10.80
N TRP A 97 -5.36 9.00 -11.90
CA TRP A 97 -5.97 9.17 -13.22
C TRP A 97 -5.76 7.98 -14.14
N PHE A 98 -5.14 6.92 -13.62
CA PHE A 98 -4.72 5.73 -14.35
C PHE A 98 -3.65 5.97 -15.42
N ASP A 99 -2.98 7.11 -15.37
CA ASP A 99 -1.84 7.44 -16.22
C ASP A 99 -0.55 6.85 -15.68
N GLN A 100 0.35 6.49 -16.58
CA GLN A 100 1.69 6.01 -16.21
C GLN A 100 2.61 7.20 -15.93
N ILE A 101 3.32 7.15 -14.79
CA ILE A 101 4.16 8.24 -14.31
C ILE A 101 5.50 7.70 -13.78
N LYS A 102 6.56 8.50 -13.91
CA LYS A 102 7.88 8.19 -13.34
C LYS A 102 7.96 8.55 -11.87
N LEU A 103 8.97 7.98 -11.19
CA LEU A 103 9.25 8.26 -9.78
C LEU A 103 9.42 9.77 -9.50
N GLU A 104 10.22 10.43 -10.34
CA GLU A 104 10.57 11.83 -10.16
C GLU A 104 9.33 12.72 -10.19
N ASP A 105 8.45 12.47 -11.14
CA ASP A 105 7.22 13.25 -11.35
C ASP A 105 6.23 13.04 -10.18
N ILE A 106 6.14 11.80 -9.61
CA ILE A 106 5.35 11.54 -8.40
C ILE A 106 5.87 12.35 -7.23
N LEU A 107 7.19 12.35 -7.04
CA LEU A 107 7.82 13.03 -5.91
C LEU A 107 7.66 14.56 -6.03
N GLU A 108 7.76 15.10 -7.23
CA GLU A 108 7.55 16.52 -7.50
C GLU A 108 6.10 16.93 -7.24
N ASP A 109 5.13 16.17 -7.77
CA ASP A 109 3.71 16.43 -7.56
C ASP A 109 3.31 16.34 -6.07
N TRP A 110 3.85 15.36 -5.33
CA TRP A 110 3.50 15.17 -3.93
C TRP A 110 4.26 16.10 -2.97
N ALA A 111 5.42 16.64 -3.38
CA ALA A 111 6.21 17.55 -2.54
C ALA A 111 5.43 18.79 -2.08
N GLN A 112 4.47 19.25 -2.88
CA GLN A 112 3.62 20.40 -2.57
C GLN A 112 2.65 20.12 -1.40
N ASP A 113 2.38 18.86 -1.12
CA ASP A 113 1.45 18.44 -0.08
C ASP A 113 2.14 18.14 1.25
N PHE A 114 3.47 18.03 1.24
CA PHE A 114 4.27 17.60 2.39
C PHE A 114 4.80 18.79 3.18
N ASP A 115 4.66 18.72 4.50
CA ASP A 115 5.24 19.69 5.42
C ASP A 115 6.62 19.21 5.87
N VAL A 116 7.66 19.62 5.15
CA VAL A 116 9.05 19.19 5.39
C VAL A 116 9.56 19.59 6.78
N LEU A 117 8.94 20.62 7.39
CA LEU A 117 9.33 21.11 8.72
C LEU A 117 8.72 20.24 9.85
N LYS A 118 7.69 19.49 9.54
CA LYS A 118 7.03 18.59 10.51
C LYS A 118 7.50 17.16 10.31
N ASP A 119 8.12 16.60 11.33
CA ASP A 119 8.51 15.18 11.37
C ASP A 119 7.27 14.28 11.53
N CYS A 120 6.53 14.08 10.45
CA CYS A 120 5.28 13.34 10.47
C CYS A 120 5.17 12.37 9.28
N ASN A 121 4.34 11.35 9.46
CA ASN A 121 4.05 10.37 8.40
C ASN A 121 3.06 10.97 7.40
N GLU A 122 3.52 11.20 6.19
CA GLU A 122 2.82 11.91 5.13
C GLU A 122 2.28 10.98 4.05
N ALA A 123 2.81 9.77 3.98
CA ALA A 123 2.34 8.74 3.07
C ALA A 123 2.00 7.45 3.81
N MET A 124 1.18 6.61 3.18
CA MET A 124 0.83 5.27 3.62
C MET A 124 1.14 4.28 2.50
N HIS A 125 1.71 3.14 2.85
CA HIS A 125 2.02 2.05 1.93
C HIS A 125 1.15 0.84 2.25
N LEU A 126 0.36 0.43 1.28
CA LEU A 126 -0.48 -0.76 1.33
C LEU A 126 -0.05 -1.75 0.24
N VAL A 127 -0.42 -3.00 0.41
CA VAL A 127 -0.34 -4.03 -0.64
C VAL A 127 -1.71 -4.66 -0.81
N PHE A 128 -2.19 -4.66 -2.02
CA PHE A 128 -3.40 -5.35 -2.45
C PHE A 128 -2.99 -6.61 -3.20
N SER A 129 -3.47 -7.77 -2.79
CA SER A 129 -3.04 -9.02 -3.41
C SER A 129 -4.14 -10.06 -3.50
N LEU A 130 -3.95 -10.97 -4.45
CA LEU A 130 -4.72 -12.19 -4.64
C LEU A 130 -3.83 -13.41 -4.33
N LYS A 131 -4.46 -14.53 -3.99
CA LYS A 131 -3.72 -15.80 -3.84
C LYS A 131 -3.36 -16.45 -5.19
N ASP A 132 -3.87 -15.89 -6.28
CA ASP A 132 -3.67 -16.41 -7.63
C ASP A 132 -2.29 -16.07 -8.18
N LYS A 133 -1.87 -16.88 -9.18
CA LYS A 133 -0.62 -16.62 -9.90
C LYS A 133 -0.73 -15.34 -10.72
N PRO A 134 0.36 -14.59 -10.86
CA PRO A 134 0.39 -13.32 -11.58
C PRO A 134 0.48 -13.54 -13.11
N ASP A 135 -0.56 -14.10 -13.72
CA ASP A 135 -0.70 -14.05 -15.18
C ASP A 135 -1.19 -12.65 -15.64
N SER A 136 -1.17 -12.43 -16.95
CA SER A 136 -1.52 -11.15 -17.53
C SER A 136 -2.95 -10.70 -17.21
N THR A 137 -3.91 -11.64 -17.26
CA THR A 137 -5.32 -11.36 -16.99
C THR A 137 -5.54 -11.04 -15.52
N THR A 138 -4.98 -11.86 -14.63
CA THR A 138 -5.04 -11.64 -13.18
C THR A 138 -4.41 -10.31 -12.78
N MET A 139 -3.24 -9.98 -13.34
CA MET A 139 -2.57 -8.70 -13.04
C MET A 139 -3.35 -7.49 -13.54
N HIS A 140 -3.92 -7.58 -14.74
CA HIS A 140 -4.76 -6.52 -15.28
C HIS A 140 -6.03 -6.31 -14.43
N GLY A 141 -6.75 -7.38 -14.12
CA GLY A 141 -7.94 -7.32 -13.28
C GLY A 141 -7.64 -6.81 -11.87
N LEU A 142 -6.53 -7.28 -11.26
CA LEU A 142 -6.08 -6.82 -9.96
C LEU A 142 -5.74 -5.32 -9.94
N LEU A 143 -5.02 -4.84 -10.97
CA LEU A 143 -4.67 -3.43 -11.08
C LEU A 143 -5.91 -2.54 -11.20
N HIS A 144 -6.86 -2.92 -12.07
CA HIS A 144 -8.12 -2.20 -12.22
C HIS A 144 -8.98 -2.25 -10.96
N ALA A 145 -9.11 -3.41 -10.33
CA ALA A 145 -9.86 -3.55 -9.07
C ALA A 145 -9.24 -2.67 -7.96
N THR A 146 -7.91 -2.64 -7.86
CA THR A 146 -7.21 -1.77 -6.90
C THR A 146 -7.46 -0.29 -7.18
N PHE A 147 -7.39 0.10 -8.45
CA PHE A 147 -7.64 1.47 -8.88
C PHE A 147 -9.07 1.92 -8.54
N GLU A 148 -10.10 1.15 -8.92
CA GLU A 148 -11.49 1.49 -8.66
C GLU A 148 -11.81 1.52 -7.16
N THR A 149 -11.23 0.60 -6.38
CA THR A 149 -11.35 0.61 -4.92
C THR A 149 -10.86 1.93 -4.32
N LEU A 150 -9.67 2.37 -4.73
CA LEU A 150 -9.12 3.63 -4.20
C LEU A 150 -9.88 4.84 -4.71
N ARG A 151 -10.34 4.83 -5.95
CA ARG A 151 -11.17 5.89 -6.50
C ARG A 151 -12.51 6.03 -5.77
N THR A 152 -13.10 4.92 -5.34
CA THR A 152 -14.35 4.90 -4.57
C THR A 152 -14.12 5.31 -3.12
N CYS A 153 -13.16 4.70 -2.44
CA CYS A 153 -12.95 4.90 -1.00
C CYS A 153 -12.13 6.16 -0.67
N MET A 154 -11.29 6.63 -1.59
CA MET A 154 -10.35 7.72 -1.37
C MET A 154 -10.27 8.70 -2.55
N PRO A 155 -11.41 9.24 -3.05
CA PRO A 155 -11.45 10.04 -4.28
C PRO A 155 -10.61 11.32 -4.22
N ASP A 156 -10.43 11.88 -3.02
CA ASP A 156 -9.74 13.15 -2.79
C ASP A 156 -8.26 12.98 -2.44
N TYR A 157 -7.70 11.78 -2.61
CA TYR A 157 -6.31 11.51 -2.26
C TYR A 157 -5.51 11.12 -3.49
N LYS A 158 -4.27 11.63 -3.57
CA LYS A 158 -3.31 11.17 -4.58
C LYS A 158 -2.80 9.79 -4.19
N PHE A 159 -2.68 8.92 -5.17
CA PHE A 159 -2.06 7.60 -4.96
C PHE A 159 -1.24 7.17 -6.17
N ALA A 160 -0.32 6.25 -5.93
CA ALA A 160 0.50 5.61 -6.96
C ALA A 160 0.42 4.09 -6.79
N LEU A 161 0.15 3.39 -7.90
CA LEU A 161 0.02 1.95 -7.97
C LEU A 161 1.21 1.36 -8.71
N VAL A 162 1.82 0.34 -8.13
CA VAL A 162 2.98 -0.35 -8.71
C VAL A 162 2.67 -1.84 -8.77
N PRO A 163 2.26 -2.40 -9.92
CA PRO A 163 1.93 -3.81 -10.07
C PRO A 163 3.20 -4.66 -10.11
N HIS A 164 3.19 -5.80 -9.43
CA HIS A 164 4.28 -6.78 -9.41
C HIS A 164 3.82 -8.16 -9.87
N SER A 165 4.44 -8.65 -10.95
CA SER A 165 4.16 -9.95 -11.56
C SER A 165 5.23 -11.02 -11.31
N HIS A 166 6.35 -10.65 -10.70
CA HIS A 166 7.52 -11.53 -10.57
C HIS A 166 7.51 -12.45 -9.33
N GLN A 167 6.49 -12.34 -8.47
CA GLN A 167 6.37 -13.13 -7.26
C GLN A 167 5.31 -14.24 -7.39
N GLN A 168 5.22 -15.11 -6.38
CA GLN A 168 4.30 -16.25 -6.38
C GLN A 168 2.82 -15.82 -6.44
N HIS A 169 2.49 -14.65 -5.91
CA HIS A 169 1.13 -14.12 -5.86
C HIS A 169 1.05 -12.78 -6.55
N ALA A 170 -0.04 -12.56 -7.29
CA ALA A 170 -0.34 -11.29 -7.90
C ALA A 170 -0.55 -10.21 -6.82
N HIS A 171 0.15 -9.08 -6.91
CA HIS A 171 -0.01 -7.99 -5.97
C HIS A 171 0.33 -6.63 -6.57
N VAL A 172 -0.30 -5.59 -5.98
CA VAL A 172 -0.09 -4.19 -6.32
C VAL A 172 0.36 -3.45 -5.07
N HIS A 173 1.52 -2.81 -5.12
CA HIS A 173 1.93 -1.84 -4.11
C HIS A 173 1.14 -0.55 -4.32
N VAL A 174 0.57 -0.05 -3.24
CA VAL A 174 -0.25 1.15 -3.22
C VAL A 174 0.40 2.16 -2.28
N PHE A 175 0.83 3.27 -2.83
CA PHE A 175 1.32 4.41 -2.05
C PHE A 175 0.24 5.48 -2.05
N ILE A 176 -0.12 6.00 -0.90
CA ILE A 176 -1.18 7.00 -0.75
C ILE A 176 -0.58 8.24 -0.08
N ASN A 177 -0.71 9.39 -0.73
CA ASN A 177 -0.48 10.67 -0.11
C ASN A 177 -1.61 10.96 0.89
N LYS A 178 -1.28 11.15 2.16
CA LYS A 178 -2.28 11.31 3.22
C LYS A 178 -2.93 12.69 3.27
N THR A 179 -2.52 13.61 2.43
CA THR A 179 -3.13 14.95 2.34
C THR A 179 -4.34 14.91 1.41
N ASN A 180 -5.52 15.14 1.96
CA ASN A 180 -6.75 15.31 1.20
C ASN A 180 -6.63 16.55 0.31
N GLN A 181 -6.87 16.42 -0.98
CA GLN A 181 -6.61 17.49 -1.95
C GLN A 181 -7.63 18.63 -1.87
N ILE A 182 -8.82 18.36 -1.35
CA ILE A 182 -9.89 19.37 -1.21
C ILE A 182 -9.77 20.09 0.14
N THR A 183 -9.76 19.31 1.23
CA THR A 183 -9.78 19.90 2.59
C THR A 183 -8.40 20.29 3.10
N ARG A 184 -7.34 19.87 2.44
CA ARG A 184 -5.93 20.01 2.83
C ARG A 184 -5.60 19.41 4.21
N LYS A 185 -6.51 18.60 4.74
CA LYS A 185 -6.33 17.88 6.01
C LYS A 185 -5.65 16.54 5.76
N ARG A 186 -4.83 16.15 6.73
CA ARG A 186 -4.14 14.85 6.67
C ARG A 186 -5.05 13.73 7.17
N LEU A 187 -5.05 12.58 6.47
CA LEU A 187 -5.73 11.36 6.90
C LEU A 187 -5.21 10.93 8.27
N ARG A 188 -6.11 10.89 9.23
CA ARG A 188 -5.86 10.44 10.61
C ARG A 188 -7.09 9.74 11.15
N PHE A 189 -6.88 8.67 11.88
CA PHE A 189 -7.94 7.98 12.60
C PHE A 189 -7.92 8.42 14.06
N ALA A 190 -9.02 9.00 14.54
CA ALA A 190 -9.13 9.47 15.92
C ALA A 190 -9.22 8.27 16.89
N LYS A 191 -9.89 7.21 16.48
CA LYS A 191 -10.08 5.98 17.25
C LYS A 191 -9.60 4.76 16.48
N ARG A 192 -9.29 3.70 17.24
CA ARG A 192 -8.95 2.40 16.64
C ARG A 192 -10.13 1.79 15.87
N THR A 193 -11.36 2.06 16.31
CA THR A 193 -12.59 1.66 15.62
C THR A 193 -12.67 2.24 14.21
N ASP A 194 -12.44 3.55 14.07
CA ASP A 194 -12.49 4.24 12.78
C ASP A 194 -11.48 3.66 11.78
N CYS A 195 -10.29 3.32 12.29
CA CYS A 195 -9.26 2.65 11.48
C CYS A 195 -9.69 1.25 11.04
N LYS A 196 -10.35 0.49 11.93
CA LYS A 196 -10.85 -0.85 11.58
C LYS A 196 -11.95 -0.80 10.53
N GLU A 197 -12.89 0.11 10.71
CA GLU A 197 -14.00 0.36 9.80
C GLU A 197 -13.46 0.75 8.42
N PHE A 198 -12.57 1.73 8.34
CA PHE A 198 -11.91 2.11 7.09
C PHE A 198 -11.28 0.93 6.34
N PHE A 199 -10.50 0.08 7.03
CA PHE A 199 -9.88 -1.08 6.38
C PHE A 199 -10.87 -2.22 6.10
N HIS A 200 -11.98 -2.28 6.80
CA HIS A 200 -13.08 -3.19 6.50
C HIS A 200 -13.74 -2.78 5.19
N ASP A 201 -14.17 -1.52 5.08
CA ASP A 201 -14.84 -0.98 3.90
C ASP A 201 -13.93 -1.07 2.67
N LEU A 202 -12.65 -0.74 2.84
CA LEU A 202 -11.66 -0.87 1.77
C LEU A 202 -11.53 -2.31 1.26
N ARG A 203 -11.64 -3.33 2.13
CA ARG A 203 -11.61 -4.75 1.73
C ARG A 203 -12.90 -5.19 1.05
N GLU A 204 -14.05 -4.76 1.55
CA GLU A 204 -15.33 -5.09 0.93
C GLU A 204 -15.39 -4.52 -0.49
N GLU A 205 -15.01 -3.27 -0.67
CA GLU A 205 -14.97 -2.62 -1.98
C GLU A 205 -13.95 -3.27 -2.91
N PHE A 206 -12.76 -3.63 -2.39
CA PHE A 206 -11.77 -4.35 -3.17
C PHE A 206 -12.26 -5.75 -3.59
N SER A 207 -12.91 -6.48 -2.69
CA SER A 207 -13.51 -7.78 -3.00
C SER A 207 -14.57 -7.65 -4.09
N TYR A 208 -15.40 -6.62 -4.02
CA TYR A 208 -16.42 -6.34 -5.03
C TYR A 208 -15.79 -6.13 -6.42
N HIS A 209 -14.80 -5.24 -6.52
CA HIS A 209 -14.14 -4.96 -7.79
C HIS A 209 -13.33 -6.13 -8.34
N VAL A 210 -12.64 -6.90 -7.48
CA VAL A 210 -11.93 -8.11 -7.91
C VAL A 210 -12.89 -9.11 -8.56
N ASN A 211 -14.04 -9.34 -7.94
CA ASN A 211 -15.04 -10.24 -8.51
C ASN A 211 -15.61 -9.69 -9.83
N ALA A 212 -15.84 -8.37 -9.92
CA ALA A 212 -16.33 -7.75 -11.13
C ALA A 212 -15.35 -7.89 -12.32
N TYR A 213 -14.04 -7.78 -12.06
CA TYR A 213 -13.02 -7.82 -13.13
C TYR A 213 -12.51 -9.23 -13.46
N LEU A 214 -12.55 -10.17 -12.53
CA LEU A 214 -11.95 -11.49 -12.70
C LEU A 214 -12.95 -12.65 -12.80
N GLN A 215 -14.22 -12.44 -12.44
CA GLN A 215 -15.28 -13.45 -12.59
C GLN A 215 -16.24 -13.19 -13.77
N THR A 216 -16.11 -12.03 -14.42
CA THR A 216 -16.93 -11.77 -15.62
C THR A 216 -16.32 -12.56 -16.79
N PRO A 217 -17.10 -13.46 -17.42
CA PRO A 217 -16.64 -14.30 -18.54
C PRO A 217 -16.33 -13.48 -19.79
#